data_2d4bbafbfe2aca1c93998dc5196d9f52
#
_entry.id   2d4bbafbfe2aca1c93998dc5196d9f52
#
_cell.length_a   1.000
_cell.length_b   1.000
_cell.length_c   1.000
_cell.angle_alpha   90.00
_cell.angle_beta   90.00
_cell.angle_gamma   90.00
#
_symmetry.space_group_name_H-M   'P 1'
#
loop_
_entity.id
_entity.type
_entity.pdbx_description
1 polymer ?
#
loop_
_entity_poly.entity_id
_entity_poly.type
_entity_poly.pdbx_seq_one_letter_code
_entity_poly.pdbx_strand_id
1 'polypeptide(L)'
;MSSDPVFMRLAREQADIMAAQGARDVYVYELTWTTPCFGGQWAVHGSDLPLEFGNLSYAPAWDGKDSDALRAAADPQDHQARLSAEMIAAWSAFARTGDPSTASLACPAYDANATTTMVLAGAESKAVPGYADQRYALVRDLPVKDTI
;
A
#
# COMPACT_ATOMS: atom_id res chain seq x y z
N MET A 1 14.04 10.64 -4.51
CA MET A 1 12.94 11.62 -4.50
C MET A 1 11.83 11.00 -3.66
N SER A 2 11.33 11.66 -2.63
CA SER A 2 10.19 11.13 -1.87
C SER A 2 8.93 11.18 -2.73
N SER A 3 8.14 10.10 -2.77
CA SER A 3 6.84 10.07 -3.43
C SER A 3 5.74 10.77 -2.63
N ASP A 4 6.00 11.11 -1.38
CA ASP A 4 5.03 11.67 -0.44
C ASP A 4 4.32 12.95 -0.93
N PRO A 5 5.00 13.95 -1.55
CA PRO A 5 4.32 15.15 -2.02
C PRO A 5 3.32 14.92 -3.14
N VAL A 6 3.50 13.84 -3.93
CA VAL A 6 2.67 13.57 -5.10
C VAL A 6 1.63 12.51 -4.79
N PHE A 7 2.04 11.33 -4.33
CA PHE A 7 1.11 10.20 -4.17
C PHE A 7 0.40 10.20 -2.82
N MET A 8 1.14 10.22 -1.72
CA MET A 8 0.56 10.14 -0.38
C MET A 8 -0.33 11.35 -0.08
N ARG A 9 0.14 12.56 -0.41
CA ARG A 9 -0.63 13.78 -0.21
C ARG A 9 -1.95 13.76 -0.97
N LEU A 10 -1.91 13.49 -2.29
CA LEU A 10 -3.11 13.49 -3.12
C LEU A 10 -4.10 12.39 -2.72
N ALA A 11 -3.61 11.21 -2.38
CA ALA A 11 -4.46 10.11 -1.88
C ALA A 11 -5.17 10.51 -0.57
N ARG A 12 -4.46 11.18 0.34
CA ARG A 12 -5.02 11.67 1.60
C ARG A 12 -6.07 12.77 1.35
N GLU A 13 -5.76 13.78 0.54
CA GLU A 13 -6.69 14.87 0.21
C GLU A 13 -7.95 14.32 -0.46
N GLN A 14 -7.82 13.34 -1.34
CA GLN A 14 -8.97 12.67 -1.96
C GLN A 14 -9.84 11.95 -0.92
N ALA A 15 -9.24 11.21 0.00
CA ALA A 15 -9.96 10.52 1.05
C ALA A 15 -10.71 11.50 1.97
N ASP A 16 -10.06 12.60 2.36
CA ASP A 16 -10.67 13.66 3.16
C ASP A 16 -11.88 14.29 2.45
N ILE A 17 -11.77 14.58 1.15
CA ILE A 17 -12.87 15.14 0.33
C ILE A 17 -14.03 14.15 0.24
N MET A 18 -13.76 12.88 -0.03
CA MET A 18 -14.81 11.86 -0.14
C MET A 18 -15.53 11.65 1.20
N ALA A 19 -14.79 11.58 2.31
CA ALA A 19 -15.35 11.48 3.65
C ALA A 19 -16.21 12.71 4.01
N ALA A 20 -15.75 13.92 3.67
CA ALA A 20 -16.50 15.15 3.88
C ALA A 20 -17.80 15.22 3.06
N GLN A 21 -17.86 14.54 1.91
CA GLN A 21 -19.07 14.39 1.10
C GLN A 21 -20.02 13.29 1.60
N GLY A 22 -19.69 12.64 2.71
CA GLY A 22 -20.49 11.60 3.33
C GLY A 22 -20.29 10.19 2.74
N ALA A 23 -19.26 9.99 1.93
CA ALA A 23 -18.89 8.66 1.48
C ALA A 23 -18.43 7.82 2.68
N ARG A 24 -18.95 6.59 2.78
CA ARG A 24 -18.67 5.66 3.89
C ARG A 24 -17.74 4.52 3.50
N ASP A 25 -17.61 4.27 2.19
CA ASP A 25 -16.85 3.16 1.62
C ASP A 25 -15.52 3.68 1.07
N VAL A 26 -14.81 4.46 1.87
CA VAL A 26 -13.47 5.00 1.57
C VAL A 26 -12.47 4.22 2.39
N TYR A 27 -11.45 3.69 1.75
CA TYR A 27 -10.37 2.95 2.40
C TYR A 27 -9.03 3.47 1.90
N VAL A 28 -8.08 3.66 2.81
CA VAL A 28 -6.75 4.15 2.49
C VAL A 28 -5.74 3.09 2.89
N TYR A 29 -4.85 2.76 1.97
CA TYR A 29 -3.74 1.87 2.26
C TYR A 29 -2.40 2.48 1.88
N GLU A 30 -1.35 1.97 2.48
CA GLU A 30 0.04 2.23 2.10
C GLU A 30 0.82 0.92 2.10
N LEU A 31 1.43 0.60 0.97
CA LEU A 31 2.33 -0.53 0.85
C LEU A 31 3.70 -0.13 1.42
N THR A 32 4.15 -0.85 2.44
CA THR A 32 5.46 -0.65 3.07
C THR A 32 6.40 -1.85 2.86
N TRP A 33 5.93 -2.86 2.13
CA TRP A 33 6.76 -3.98 1.75
C TRP A 33 7.96 -3.50 0.92
N THR A 34 9.15 -3.84 1.38
CA THR A 34 10.39 -3.64 0.64
C THR A 34 10.82 -4.97 0.07
N THR A 35 11.09 -5.03 -1.24
CA THR A 35 11.65 -6.27 -1.80
C THR A 35 12.95 -6.62 -1.08
N PRO A 36 13.16 -7.87 -0.67
CA PRO A 36 14.40 -8.28 -0.02
C PRO A 36 15.59 -8.34 -0.98
N CYS A 37 15.33 -8.22 -2.30
CA CYS A 37 16.36 -8.21 -3.33
C CYS A 37 17.13 -6.89 -3.36
N PHE A 38 18.37 -6.90 -3.84
CA PHE A 38 19.24 -5.72 -3.98
C PHE A 38 19.42 -4.90 -2.68
N GLY A 39 19.47 -5.59 -1.56
CA GLY A 39 19.66 -4.94 -0.26
C GLY A 39 18.39 -4.26 0.30
N GLY A 40 17.24 -4.61 -0.22
CA GLY A 40 15.95 -4.07 0.19
C GLY A 40 15.60 -2.77 -0.53
N GLN A 41 14.86 -2.87 -1.61
CA GLN A 41 14.30 -1.70 -2.27
C GLN A 41 13.02 -1.24 -1.58
N TRP A 42 12.86 0.07 -1.49
CA TRP A 42 11.64 0.68 -0.95
C TRP A 42 10.43 0.35 -1.83
N ALA A 43 9.24 0.37 -1.24
CA ALA A 43 7.99 0.30 -1.98
C ALA A 43 7.88 1.52 -2.91
N VAL A 44 8.27 1.34 -4.16
CA VAL A 44 8.18 2.39 -5.19
C VAL A 44 6.78 2.39 -5.81
N HIS A 45 6.43 3.48 -6.51
CA HIS A 45 5.16 3.57 -7.22
C HIS A 45 4.95 2.38 -8.16
N GLY A 46 3.79 1.73 -8.04
CA GLY A 46 3.41 0.57 -8.84
C GLY A 46 3.95 -0.77 -8.33
N SER A 47 4.68 -0.80 -7.21
CA SER A 47 5.17 -2.05 -6.62
C SER A 47 4.07 -2.91 -5.98
N ASP A 48 2.88 -2.37 -5.81
CA ASP A 48 1.66 -3.03 -5.39
C ASP A 48 1.03 -3.89 -6.49
N LEU A 49 1.10 -3.45 -7.75
CA LEU A 49 0.43 -4.13 -8.87
C LEU A 49 0.71 -5.63 -8.95
N PRO A 50 1.97 -6.09 -8.88
CA PRO A 50 2.23 -7.53 -8.92
C PRO A 50 1.67 -8.30 -7.73
N LEU A 51 1.64 -7.69 -6.58
CA LEU A 51 1.08 -8.30 -5.39
C LEU A 51 -0.44 -8.43 -5.53
N GLU A 52 -1.10 -7.40 -6.05
CA GLU A 52 -2.55 -7.39 -6.29
C GLU A 52 -3.01 -8.45 -7.30
N PHE A 53 -2.18 -8.75 -8.29
CA PHE A 53 -2.49 -9.70 -9.34
C PHE A 53 -1.83 -11.08 -9.17
N GLY A 54 -1.09 -11.30 -8.10
CA GLY A 54 -0.40 -12.57 -7.85
C GLY A 54 0.72 -12.89 -8.85
N ASN A 55 1.24 -11.88 -9.54
CA ASN A 55 2.28 -12.04 -10.56
C ASN A 55 3.68 -11.87 -9.96
N LEU A 56 4.06 -12.78 -9.07
CA LEU A 56 5.24 -12.65 -8.23
C LEU A 56 6.55 -12.98 -8.95
N SER A 57 6.48 -13.66 -10.11
CA SER A 57 7.67 -14.07 -10.88
C SER A 57 8.06 -13.10 -12.03
N TYR A 58 7.29 -12.01 -12.23
CA TYR A 58 7.57 -11.04 -13.29
C TYR A 58 8.73 -10.09 -13.00
N ALA A 59 9.25 -10.14 -11.84
CA ALA A 59 10.06 -9.13 -11.23
C ALA A 59 11.48 -8.87 -11.77
N PRO A 60 12.10 -9.56 -12.76
CA PRO A 60 13.39 -9.10 -13.28
C PRO A 60 13.36 -7.66 -13.81
N ALA A 61 12.19 -7.16 -14.23
CA ALA A 61 12.04 -5.77 -14.67
C ALA A 61 11.97 -4.78 -13.50
N TRP A 62 11.54 -5.23 -12.32
CA TRP A 62 11.35 -4.41 -11.12
C TRP A 62 12.42 -4.64 -10.07
N ASP A 63 12.86 -5.89 -9.94
CA ASP A 63 13.89 -6.32 -8.99
C ASP A 63 15.27 -6.47 -9.63
N GLY A 64 15.40 -6.18 -10.93
CA GLY A 64 16.62 -6.36 -11.70
C GLY A 64 16.76 -7.78 -12.26
N LYS A 65 17.99 -8.25 -12.46
CA LYS A 65 18.30 -9.58 -13.03
C LYS A 65 18.15 -10.71 -12.02
N ASP A 66 17.17 -10.61 -11.17
CA ASP A 66 17.04 -11.57 -10.11
C ASP A 66 16.29 -12.82 -10.54
N SER A 67 16.62 -13.91 -9.91
CA SER A 67 15.96 -15.18 -10.11
C SER A 67 14.98 -15.45 -8.97
N ASP A 68 13.99 -16.29 -9.22
CA ASP A 68 13.06 -16.76 -8.17
C ASP A 68 13.82 -17.40 -7.00
N ALA A 69 14.94 -18.06 -7.28
CA ALA A 69 15.79 -18.65 -6.25
C ALA A 69 16.43 -17.61 -5.32
N LEU A 70 16.86 -16.45 -5.86
CA LEU A 70 17.43 -15.38 -5.04
C LEU A 70 16.35 -14.72 -4.17
N ARG A 71 15.14 -14.51 -4.73
CA ARG A 71 14.00 -13.99 -3.95
C ARG A 71 13.61 -14.95 -2.84
N ALA A 72 13.48 -16.23 -3.13
CA ALA A 72 13.16 -17.22 -2.11
C ALA A 72 14.24 -17.31 -1.01
N ALA A 73 15.51 -17.18 -1.37
CA ALA A 73 16.59 -17.13 -0.39
C ALA A 73 16.56 -15.86 0.47
N ALA A 74 16.15 -14.73 -0.10
CA ALA A 74 16.08 -13.45 0.59
C ALA A 74 14.78 -13.29 1.41
N ASP A 75 13.71 -14.02 1.06
CA ASP A 75 12.43 -14.07 1.77
C ASP A 75 12.06 -15.51 2.18
N PRO A 76 12.84 -16.14 3.08
CA PRO A 76 12.64 -17.54 3.46
C PRO A 76 11.34 -17.80 4.23
N GLN A 77 10.62 -16.76 4.62
CA GLN A 77 9.32 -16.82 5.29
C GLN A 77 8.15 -16.58 4.31
N ASP A 78 8.46 -16.41 3.03
CA ASP A 78 7.48 -16.23 1.96
C ASP A 78 6.49 -15.06 2.22
N HIS A 79 7.02 -13.96 2.77
CA HIS A 79 6.22 -12.78 3.09
C HIS A 79 5.57 -12.17 1.85
N GLN A 80 6.26 -12.22 0.70
CA GLN A 80 5.75 -11.70 -0.56
C GLN A 80 4.48 -12.42 -1.01
N ALA A 81 4.49 -13.76 -1.00
CA ALA A 81 3.33 -14.54 -1.41
C ALA A 81 2.17 -14.39 -0.42
N ARG A 82 2.46 -14.35 0.87
CA ARG A 82 1.46 -14.11 1.91
C ARG A 82 0.81 -12.74 1.76
N LEU A 83 1.60 -11.69 1.58
CA LEU A 83 1.11 -10.33 1.37
C LEU A 83 0.27 -10.23 0.10
N SER A 84 0.70 -10.87 -0.99
CA SER A 84 -0.06 -10.94 -2.23
C SER A 84 -1.42 -11.61 -2.02
N ALA A 85 -1.45 -12.75 -1.35
CA ALA A 85 -2.71 -13.44 -1.05
C ALA A 85 -3.65 -12.57 -0.20
N GLU A 86 -3.13 -11.85 0.77
CA GLU A 86 -3.87 -10.91 1.63
C GLU A 86 -4.45 -9.75 0.81
N MET A 87 -3.66 -9.13 -0.08
CA MET A 87 -4.11 -8.07 -0.97
C MET A 87 -5.18 -8.56 -1.96
N ILE A 88 -4.96 -9.68 -2.64
CA ILE A 88 -5.96 -10.27 -3.55
C ILE A 88 -7.29 -10.52 -2.82
N ALA A 89 -7.23 -11.05 -1.60
CA ALA A 89 -8.42 -11.30 -0.81
C ALA A 89 -9.16 -10.00 -0.46
N ALA A 90 -8.44 -8.96 -0.03
CA ALA A 90 -9.01 -7.66 0.32
C ALA A 90 -9.63 -6.96 -0.89
N TRP A 91 -8.92 -6.87 -2.02
CA TRP A 91 -9.45 -6.28 -3.27
C TRP A 91 -10.67 -7.03 -3.80
N SER A 92 -10.61 -8.36 -3.74
CA SER A 92 -11.75 -9.20 -4.13
C SER A 92 -12.95 -9.04 -3.20
N ALA A 93 -12.74 -8.87 -1.90
CA ALA A 93 -13.81 -8.60 -0.94
C ALA A 93 -14.45 -7.23 -1.22
N PHE A 94 -13.64 -6.20 -1.37
CA PHE A 94 -14.09 -4.86 -1.72
C PHE A 94 -14.91 -4.83 -3.01
N ALA A 95 -14.43 -5.47 -4.07
CA ALA A 95 -15.14 -5.54 -5.35
C ALA A 95 -16.52 -6.23 -5.25
N ARG A 96 -16.70 -7.17 -4.31
CA ARG A 96 -17.96 -7.87 -4.11
C ARG A 96 -18.92 -7.20 -3.14
N THR A 97 -18.41 -6.52 -2.14
CA THR A 97 -19.21 -6.08 -0.97
C THR A 97 -19.08 -4.59 -0.66
N GLY A 98 -18.08 -3.90 -1.22
CA GLY A 98 -17.69 -2.55 -0.83
C GLY A 98 -16.87 -2.49 0.47
N ASP A 99 -16.56 -3.65 1.09
CA ASP A 99 -15.74 -3.75 2.29
C ASP A 99 -14.52 -4.65 2.02
N PRO A 100 -13.27 -4.15 2.14
CA PRO A 100 -12.07 -4.93 1.94
C PRO A 100 -11.72 -5.86 3.09
N SER A 101 -12.45 -5.83 4.20
CA SER A 101 -12.18 -6.67 5.36
C SER A 101 -12.31 -8.16 5.02
N THR A 102 -11.39 -8.95 5.55
CA THR A 102 -11.38 -10.41 5.44
C THR A 102 -11.31 -11.04 6.83
N ALA A 103 -11.38 -12.36 6.91
CA ALA A 103 -11.23 -13.06 8.19
C ALA A 103 -9.84 -12.83 8.86
N SER A 104 -8.83 -12.55 8.05
CA SER A 104 -7.44 -12.32 8.52
C SER A 104 -7.02 -10.86 8.56
N LEU A 105 -7.76 -9.95 7.91
CA LEU A 105 -7.40 -8.54 7.78
C LEU A 105 -8.62 -7.66 8.04
N ALA A 106 -8.63 -6.96 9.17
CA ALA A 106 -9.65 -5.98 9.49
C ALA A 106 -9.29 -4.63 8.86
N CYS A 107 -10.08 -4.18 7.90
CA CYS A 107 -9.88 -2.92 7.18
C CYS A 107 -10.99 -1.93 7.56
N PRO A 108 -10.81 -1.09 8.59
CA PRO A 108 -11.80 -0.08 8.92
C PRO A 108 -11.91 0.98 7.82
N ALA A 109 -13.12 1.45 7.58
CA ALA A 109 -13.34 2.56 6.67
C ALA A 109 -12.58 3.82 7.15
N TYR A 110 -12.16 4.64 6.20
CA TYR A 110 -11.46 5.88 6.49
C TYR A 110 -12.35 6.86 7.26
N ASP A 111 -11.81 7.39 8.35
CA ASP A 111 -12.39 8.46 9.14
C ASP A 111 -11.41 9.64 9.16
N ALA A 112 -11.85 10.81 8.71
CA ALA A 112 -11.03 12.02 8.66
C ALA A 112 -10.52 12.49 10.05
N ASN A 113 -11.15 12.07 11.16
CA ASN A 113 -10.67 12.39 12.50
C ASN A 113 -9.57 11.41 12.97
N ALA A 114 -9.69 10.13 12.61
CA ALA A 114 -8.72 9.10 12.97
C ALA A 114 -7.63 8.92 11.91
N THR A 115 -7.90 9.31 10.67
CA THR A 115 -6.97 9.23 9.53
C THR A 115 -6.29 7.88 9.38
N THR A 116 -7.12 6.83 9.57
CA THR A 116 -6.64 5.46 9.60
C THR A 116 -6.17 5.01 8.22
N THR A 117 -4.96 4.47 8.17
CA THR A 117 -4.35 3.87 6.98
C THR A 117 -4.13 2.38 7.21
N MET A 118 -4.51 1.55 6.26
CA MET A 118 -4.12 0.14 6.23
C MET A 118 -2.67 0.03 5.78
N VAL A 119 -1.78 -0.31 6.68
CA VAL A 119 -0.36 -0.52 6.39
C VAL A 119 -0.17 -1.96 5.95
N LEU A 120 0.13 -2.14 4.66
CA LEU A 120 0.38 -3.44 4.05
C LEU A 120 1.87 -3.75 4.11
N ALA A 121 2.25 -4.75 4.87
CA ALA A 121 3.64 -5.08 5.14
C ALA A 121 3.89 -6.59 5.11
N GLY A 122 5.12 -6.98 4.76
CA GLY A 122 5.49 -8.37 4.65
C GLY A 122 5.30 -9.17 5.94
N ALA A 123 5.68 -8.63 7.09
CA ALA A 123 5.57 -9.35 8.36
C ALA A 123 4.13 -9.35 8.91
N GLU A 124 3.47 -8.20 8.94
CA GLU A 124 2.12 -8.06 9.47
C GLU A 124 1.47 -6.81 8.86
N SER A 125 0.30 -6.98 8.24
CA SER A 125 -0.53 -5.86 7.78
C SER A 125 -1.50 -5.44 8.87
N LYS A 126 -1.70 -4.13 9.05
CA LYS A 126 -2.60 -3.62 10.10
C LYS A 126 -3.12 -2.21 9.80
N ALA A 127 -4.29 -1.91 10.33
CA ALA A 127 -4.84 -0.56 10.33
C ALA A 127 -4.18 0.29 11.42
N VAL A 128 -3.66 1.46 11.04
CA VAL A 128 -2.95 2.36 11.95
C VAL A 128 -3.56 3.77 11.89
N PRO A 129 -4.20 4.25 12.96
CA PRO A 129 -4.67 5.62 13.04
C PRO A 129 -3.48 6.60 12.99
N GLY A 130 -3.65 7.71 12.27
CA GLY A 130 -2.65 8.77 12.18
C GLY A 130 -1.34 8.39 11.48
N TYR A 131 -1.28 7.25 10.79
CA TYR A 131 -0.04 6.70 10.25
C TYR A 131 0.75 7.69 9.38
N ALA A 132 0.07 8.43 8.52
CA ALA A 132 0.71 9.38 7.60
C ALA A 132 0.70 10.84 8.10
N ASP A 133 0.14 11.14 9.27
CA ASP A 133 -0.14 12.52 9.69
C ASP A 133 1.10 13.41 9.76
N GLN A 134 2.19 12.90 10.33
CA GLN A 134 3.43 13.67 10.43
C GLN A 134 4.04 13.96 9.05
N ARG A 135 4.03 12.98 8.16
CA ARG A 135 4.53 13.14 6.78
C ARG A 135 3.62 14.08 5.98
N TYR A 136 2.32 13.93 6.14
CA TYR A 136 1.33 14.81 5.50
C TYR A 136 1.52 16.27 5.93
N ALA A 137 1.71 16.53 7.22
CA ALA A 137 1.96 17.88 7.73
C ALA A 137 3.19 18.57 7.12
N LEU A 138 4.19 17.78 6.72
CA LEU A 138 5.40 18.29 6.06
C LEU A 138 5.20 18.64 4.58
N VAL A 139 4.23 18.01 3.91
CA VAL A 139 4.09 18.12 2.45
C VAL A 139 2.80 18.79 1.99
N ARG A 140 1.80 18.96 2.85
CA ARG A 140 0.46 19.47 2.49
C ARG A 140 0.48 20.85 1.84
N ASP A 141 1.41 21.70 2.24
CA ASP A 141 1.52 23.08 1.78
C ASP A 141 2.59 23.27 0.67
N LEU A 142 3.27 22.19 0.28
CA LEU A 142 4.25 22.26 -0.79
C LEU A 142 3.56 22.45 -2.15
N PRO A 143 4.12 23.25 -3.05
CA PRO A 143 3.59 23.36 -4.39
C PRO A 143 3.69 22.00 -5.10
N VAL A 144 2.57 21.51 -5.60
CA VAL A 144 2.60 20.38 -6.55
C VAL A 144 3.14 20.96 -7.85
N LYS A 145 4.40 20.70 -8.14
CA LYS A 145 4.95 21.03 -9.46
C LYS A 145 4.25 20.13 -10.47
N ASP A 146 3.67 20.75 -11.49
CA ASP A 146 3.19 20.06 -12.68
C ASP A 146 4.37 19.34 -13.34
N THR A 147 4.67 18.14 -12.86
CA THR A 147 5.69 17.28 -13.41
C THR A 147 4.96 16.08 -13.98
N ILE A 148 4.35 16.29 -15.13
CA ILE A 148 3.96 15.25 -16.07
C ILE A 148 4.99 15.26 -17.21
#